data_f7bd2a400d0ab3e0ccdc2b16ced77fc8
#
_entry.id   f7bd2a400d0ab3e0ccdc2b16ced77fc8
#
_cell.length_a   1.000
_cell.length_b   1.000
_cell.length_c   1.000
_cell.angle_alpha   90.00
_cell.angle_beta   90.00
_cell.angle_gamma   90.00
#
_symmetry.space_group_name_H-M   'P 1'
#
loop_
_entity.id
_entity.type
_entity.pdbx_description
1 polymer ?
#
loop_
_entity_poly.entity_id
_entity_poly.type
_entity_poly.pdbx_seq_one_letter_code
_entity_poly.pdbx_strand_id
1 'polypeptide(L)'
;MKNSIFNHKCIVFCADHYNPLGLCRSLGEKGISPIVVLTDAHASMLPHCKYVSEIHYVKNEEDGLNFIINNYGNEPNKPFIFTGSDDTTRMLDLHYDELKDKFYFYNGGSQGNITKYQNKEVITETALKCGCDIPKTEVVNKGNLPKALKYPVITKAIISEGNWKADMHICKNEQ
;
A
#
# COMPACT_ATOMS: atom_id res chain seq x y z
N MET A 1 -9.47 -7.70 -33.94
CA MET A 1 -9.73 -6.48 -33.14
C MET A 1 -9.06 -6.71 -31.78
N LYS A 2 -7.92 -6.05 -31.52
CA LYS A 2 -7.29 -6.08 -30.18
C LYS A 2 -8.18 -5.29 -29.25
N ASN A 3 -8.62 -5.89 -28.17
CA ASN A 3 -9.62 -5.38 -27.24
C ASN A 3 -9.23 -4.02 -26.66
N SER A 4 -10.19 -3.09 -26.61
CA SER A 4 -10.10 -1.73 -26.10
C SER A 4 -9.61 -1.56 -24.65
N ILE A 5 -9.50 -2.65 -23.89
CA ILE A 5 -8.95 -2.70 -22.52
C ILE A 5 -7.48 -2.24 -22.45
N PHE A 6 -6.71 -2.40 -23.57
CA PHE A 6 -5.29 -2.04 -23.60
C PHE A 6 -5.00 -0.57 -23.91
N ASN A 7 -6.03 0.28 -24.02
CA ASN A 7 -5.84 1.72 -24.24
C ASN A 7 -5.64 2.53 -22.97
N HIS A 8 -5.71 1.89 -21.81
CA HIS A 8 -5.47 2.53 -20.52
C HIS A 8 -4.01 2.34 -20.11
N LYS A 9 -3.36 3.41 -19.69
CA LYS A 9 -2.04 3.31 -19.04
C LYS A 9 -2.19 2.60 -17.70
N CYS A 10 -1.20 1.79 -17.35
CA CYS A 10 -1.11 1.15 -16.04
C CYS A 10 0.10 1.71 -15.30
N ILE A 11 -0.13 2.34 -14.17
CA ILE A 11 0.88 2.95 -13.31
C ILE A 11 1.03 2.10 -12.07
N VAL A 12 2.26 1.73 -11.70
CA VAL A 12 2.58 1.09 -10.43
C VAL A 12 3.30 2.11 -9.57
N PHE A 13 2.63 2.57 -8.52
CA PHE A 13 3.15 3.54 -7.57
C PHE A 13 3.64 2.81 -6.31
N CYS A 14 4.95 2.86 -6.03
CA CYS A 14 5.56 1.97 -5.03
C CYS A 14 6.95 2.41 -4.58
N ALA A 15 7.43 1.79 -3.48
CA ALA A 15 8.85 1.63 -3.18
C ALA A 15 9.39 0.35 -3.84
N ASP A 16 10.73 0.17 -3.88
CA ASP A 16 11.36 -1.02 -4.47
C ASP A 16 11.20 -2.23 -3.53
N HIS A 17 10.31 -3.12 -3.90
CA HIS A 17 9.97 -4.30 -3.11
C HIS A 17 9.53 -5.46 -4.01
N TYR A 18 9.54 -6.69 -3.49
CA TYR A 18 9.10 -7.87 -4.24
C TYR A 18 7.61 -7.86 -4.61
N ASN A 19 6.74 -7.18 -3.83
CA ASN A 19 5.32 -7.07 -4.15
C ASN A 19 5.07 -6.32 -5.46
N PRO A 20 5.55 -5.08 -5.66
CA PRO A 20 5.39 -4.39 -6.95
C PRO A 20 6.14 -5.09 -8.08
N LEU A 21 7.26 -5.77 -7.81
CA LEU A 21 7.91 -6.61 -8.83
C LEU A 21 6.98 -7.75 -9.29
N GLY A 22 6.32 -8.43 -8.35
CA GLY A 22 5.34 -9.47 -8.66
C GLY A 22 4.16 -8.93 -9.47
N LEU A 23 3.67 -7.74 -9.11
CA LEU A 23 2.60 -7.06 -9.84
C LEU A 23 3.01 -6.70 -11.28
N CYS A 24 4.20 -6.09 -11.47
CA CYS A 24 4.72 -5.77 -12.80
C CYS A 24 4.87 -7.02 -13.68
N ARG A 25 5.32 -8.14 -13.10
CA ARG A 25 5.41 -9.42 -13.81
C ARG A 25 4.04 -9.95 -14.21
N SER A 26 3.08 -9.94 -13.29
CA SER A 26 1.71 -10.40 -13.56
C SER A 26 1.01 -9.58 -14.65
N LEU A 27 1.19 -8.26 -14.65
CA LEU A 27 0.72 -7.39 -15.73
C LEU A 27 1.42 -7.71 -17.05
N GLY A 28 2.76 -7.84 -17.01
CA GLY A 28 3.58 -8.09 -18.20
C GLY A 28 3.30 -9.43 -18.88
N GLU A 29 3.01 -10.48 -18.12
CA GLU A 29 2.59 -11.80 -18.65
C GLU A 29 1.26 -11.72 -19.39
N LYS A 30 0.46 -10.69 -19.12
CA LYS A 30 -0.80 -10.39 -19.84
C LYS A 30 -0.62 -9.38 -20.96
N GLY A 31 0.63 -9.00 -21.28
CA GLY A 31 0.93 -8.05 -22.37
C GLY A 31 0.75 -6.58 -21.97
N ILE A 32 0.66 -6.26 -20.68
CA ILE A 32 0.56 -4.91 -20.16
C ILE A 32 1.94 -4.49 -19.67
N SER A 33 2.49 -3.40 -20.24
CA SER A 33 3.78 -2.84 -19.82
C SER A 33 3.55 -1.65 -18.88
N PRO A 34 3.68 -1.83 -17.55
CA PRO A 34 3.38 -0.77 -16.59
C PRO A 34 4.45 0.32 -16.60
N ILE A 35 4.02 1.54 -16.28
CA ILE A 35 4.87 2.67 -15.89
C ILE A 35 5.06 2.56 -14.38
N VAL A 36 6.28 2.70 -13.89
CA VAL A 36 6.58 2.66 -12.46
C VAL A 36 6.91 4.05 -11.96
N VAL A 37 6.24 4.50 -10.90
CA VAL A 37 6.58 5.69 -10.13
C VAL A 37 7.14 5.21 -8.79
N LEU A 38 8.43 5.43 -8.57
CA LEU A 38 9.24 4.76 -7.58
C LEU A 38 9.80 5.75 -6.55
N THR A 39 9.45 5.55 -5.27
CA THR A 39 9.88 6.41 -4.16
C THR A 39 11.26 6.03 -3.60
N ASP A 40 11.98 5.12 -4.23
CA ASP A 40 13.31 4.66 -3.81
C ASP A 40 14.35 4.94 -4.92
N ALA A 41 15.25 5.88 -4.66
CA ALA A 41 16.33 6.22 -5.57
C ALA A 41 17.42 5.13 -5.70
N HIS A 42 17.47 4.17 -4.77
CA HIS A 42 18.44 3.07 -4.74
C HIS A 42 17.81 1.72 -5.14
N ALA A 43 16.72 1.77 -5.87
CA ALA A 43 16.01 0.58 -6.34
C ALA A 43 16.92 -0.39 -7.10
N SER A 44 16.81 -1.67 -6.79
CA SER A 44 17.63 -2.73 -7.36
C SER A 44 16.84 -3.82 -8.08
N MET A 45 15.52 -3.92 -7.83
CA MET A 45 14.68 -4.98 -8.38
C MET A 45 13.86 -4.53 -9.59
N LEU A 46 13.08 -3.47 -9.41
CA LEU A 46 12.17 -2.97 -10.46
C LEU A 46 12.88 -2.47 -11.71
N PRO A 47 14.05 -1.80 -11.63
CA PRO A 47 14.80 -1.38 -12.83
C PRO A 47 15.22 -2.53 -13.76
N HIS A 48 15.32 -3.74 -13.23
CA HIS A 48 15.68 -4.93 -14.01
C HIS A 48 14.46 -5.75 -14.46
N CYS A 49 13.24 -5.28 -14.22
CA CYS A 49 12.02 -5.96 -14.65
C CYS A 49 11.76 -5.70 -16.14
N LYS A 50 11.91 -6.72 -16.98
CA LYS A 50 11.73 -6.63 -18.44
C LYS A 50 10.35 -6.18 -18.91
N TYR A 51 9.35 -6.18 -18.03
CA TYR A 51 7.99 -5.82 -18.36
C TYR A 51 7.66 -4.35 -18.11
N VAL A 52 8.51 -3.66 -17.35
CA VAL A 52 8.33 -2.23 -17.07
C VAL A 52 8.68 -1.42 -18.32
N SER A 53 7.78 -0.51 -18.72
CA SER A 53 7.99 0.36 -19.87
C SER A 53 8.82 1.59 -19.53
N GLU A 54 8.55 2.19 -18.38
CA GLU A 54 9.18 3.44 -17.92
C GLU A 54 9.31 3.41 -16.40
N ILE A 55 10.36 4.04 -15.86
CA ILE A 55 10.56 4.26 -14.42
C ILE A 55 10.81 5.72 -14.15
N HIS A 56 10.02 6.28 -13.22
CA HIS A 56 10.17 7.64 -12.74
C HIS A 56 10.50 7.62 -11.25
N TYR A 57 11.68 8.13 -10.91
CA TYR A 57 12.13 8.23 -9.52
C TYR A 57 11.61 9.52 -8.89
N VAL A 58 11.01 9.40 -7.72
CA VAL A 58 10.47 10.53 -6.94
C VAL A 58 11.04 10.48 -5.53
N LYS A 59 10.99 11.59 -4.80
CA LYS A 59 11.62 11.68 -3.47
C LYS A 59 10.80 11.03 -2.36
N ASN A 60 9.48 11.10 -2.50
CA ASN A 60 8.51 10.60 -1.52
C ASN A 60 7.15 10.38 -2.19
N GLU A 61 6.16 9.93 -1.42
CA GLU A 61 4.82 9.64 -1.90
C GLU A 61 4.07 10.88 -2.38
N GLU A 62 4.28 12.05 -1.76
CA GLU A 62 3.65 13.30 -2.17
C GLU A 62 4.17 13.77 -3.53
N ASP A 63 5.49 13.77 -3.72
CA ASP A 63 6.12 14.07 -5.02
C ASP A 63 5.62 13.08 -6.10
N GLY A 64 5.47 11.80 -5.73
CA GLY A 64 4.97 10.76 -6.63
C GLY A 64 3.51 10.97 -7.04
N LEU A 65 2.66 11.31 -6.10
CA LEU A 65 1.27 11.66 -6.39
C LEU A 65 1.16 12.87 -7.32
N ASN A 66 1.88 13.95 -7.00
CA ASN A 66 1.93 15.15 -7.81
C ASN A 66 2.45 14.86 -9.23
N PHE A 67 3.48 14.02 -9.35
CA PHE A 67 3.99 13.57 -10.65
C PHE A 67 2.91 12.83 -11.45
N ILE A 68 2.19 11.89 -10.83
CA ILE A 68 1.13 11.10 -11.47
C ILE A 68 0.00 12.02 -11.94
N ILE A 69 -0.47 12.94 -11.10
CA ILE A 69 -1.55 13.87 -11.44
C ILE A 69 -1.15 14.75 -12.62
N ASN A 70 0.04 15.36 -12.57
CA ASN A 70 0.50 16.31 -13.58
C ASN A 70 0.75 15.67 -14.95
N ASN A 71 1.26 14.44 -14.98
CA ASN A 71 1.62 13.77 -16.23
C ASN A 71 0.50 12.90 -16.82
N TYR A 72 -0.40 12.39 -15.97
CA TYR A 72 -1.39 11.38 -16.39
C TYR A 72 -2.83 11.73 -16.01
N GLY A 73 -3.06 12.81 -15.25
CA GLY A 73 -4.40 13.18 -14.78
C GLY A 73 -5.36 13.68 -15.87
N ASN A 74 -4.86 14.01 -17.06
CA ASN A 74 -5.62 14.48 -18.20
C ASN A 74 -5.64 13.48 -19.37
N GLU A 75 -5.27 12.22 -19.13
CA GLU A 75 -5.32 11.18 -20.17
C GLU A 75 -6.77 10.97 -20.65
N PRO A 76 -7.01 10.81 -21.97
CA PRO A 76 -8.35 10.59 -22.51
C PRO A 76 -8.97 9.28 -22.02
N ASN A 77 -8.15 8.28 -21.72
CA ASN A 77 -8.55 7.03 -21.09
C ASN A 77 -7.96 7.02 -19.68
N LYS A 78 -8.81 7.07 -18.65
CA LYS A 78 -8.40 7.07 -17.25
C LYS A 78 -7.35 5.98 -16.98
N PRO A 79 -6.13 6.32 -16.53
CA PRO A 79 -5.13 5.31 -16.18
C PRO A 79 -5.55 4.49 -14.96
N PHE A 80 -5.04 3.26 -14.89
CA PHE A 80 -5.08 2.45 -13.68
C PHE A 80 -3.86 2.74 -12.81
N ILE A 81 -4.06 2.96 -11.51
CA ILE A 81 -2.98 3.06 -10.52
C ILE A 81 -3.06 1.85 -9.60
N PHE A 82 -1.96 1.11 -9.54
CA PHE A 82 -1.74 0.03 -8.59
C PHE A 82 -0.69 0.48 -7.57
N THR A 83 -0.91 0.18 -6.31
CA THR A 83 0.01 0.52 -5.23
C THR A 83 0.81 -0.69 -4.79
N GLY A 84 2.06 -0.48 -4.39
CA GLY A 84 2.96 -1.55 -3.94
C GLY A 84 3.28 -1.52 -2.45
N SER A 85 2.76 -0.52 -1.70
CA SER A 85 2.99 -0.36 -0.26
C SER A 85 1.78 0.24 0.45
N ASP A 86 1.75 0.13 1.78
CA ASP A 86 0.72 0.74 2.61
C ASP A 86 0.76 2.28 2.50
N ASP A 87 1.96 2.87 2.39
CA ASP A 87 2.14 4.32 2.29
C ASP A 87 1.60 4.88 0.98
N THR A 88 1.89 4.24 -0.15
CA THR A 88 1.33 4.65 -1.45
C THR A 88 -0.18 4.42 -1.51
N THR A 89 -0.69 3.36 -0.87
CA THR A 89 -2.15 3.13 -0.76
C THR A 89 -2.82 4.21 0.07
N ARG A 90 -2.24 4.57 1.21
CA ARG A 90 -2.72 5.65 2.07
C ARG A 90 -2.71 6.99 1.33
N MET A 91 -1.65 7.27 0.55
CA MET A 91 -1.57 8.50 -0.24
C MET A 91 -2.74 8.62 -1.21
N LEU A 92 -3.05 7.57 -1.98
CA LEU A 92 -4.20 7.60 -2.90
C LEU A 92 -5.54 7.70 -2.15
N ASP A 93 -5.69 7.01 -1.03
CA ASP A 93 -6.93 7.00 -0.24
C ASP A 93 -7.23 8.37 0.38
N LEU A 94 -6.20 9.06 0.90
CA LEU A 94 -6.33 10.41 1.46
C LEU A 94 -6.61 11.50 0.39
N HIS A 95 -6.35 11.21 -0.88
CA HIS A 95 -6.64 12.09 -2.01
C HIS A 95 -7.77 11.55 -2.91
N TYR A 96 -8.59 10.63 -2.39
CA TYR A 96 -9.64 9.95 -3.15
C TYR A 96 -10.54 10.91 -3.93
N ASP A 97 -11.02 11.98 -3.30
CA ASP A 97 -11.97 12.92 -3.92
C ASP A 97 -11.35 13.69 -5.09
N GLU A 98 -10.07 13.94 -5.08
CA GLU A 98 -9.33 14.57 -6.19
C GLU A 98 -9.07 13.58 -7.34
N LEU A 99 -8.86 12.30 -7.02
CA LEU A 99 -8.36 11.28 -7.95
C LEU A 99 -9.46 10.48 -8.65
N LYS A 100 -10.61 10.29 -7.99
CA LYS A 100 -11.70 9.39 -8.44
C LYS A 100 -12.19 9.63 -9.86
N ASP A 101 -12.14 10.88 -10.33
CA ASP A 101 -12.59 11.24 -11.66
C ASP A 101 -11.49 11.15 -12.73
N LYS A 102 -10.22 11.10 -12.30
CA LYS A 102 -9.04 11.09 -13.18
C LYS A 102 -8.44 9.69 -13.35
N PHE A 103 -8.58 8.81 -12.37
CA PHE A 103 -7.90 7.51 -12.31
C PHE A 103 -8.81 6.37 -11.86
N TYR A 104 -8.46 5.16 -12.26
CA TYR A 104 -8.97 3.93 -11.66
C TYR A 104 -7.95 3.41 -10.65
N PHE A 105 -8.34 3.24 -9.41
CA PHE A 105 -7.48 2.69 -8.35
C PHE A 105 -8.32 1.99 -7.28
N TYR A 106 -7.68 1.09 -6.53
CA TYR A 106 -8.32 0.46 -5.39
C TYR A 106 -8.64 1.51 -4.32
N ASN A 107 -9.90 1.56 -3.90
CA ASN A 107 -10.39 2.54 -2.95
C ASN A 107 -11.52 1.99 -2.09
N GLY A 108 -11.82 2.66 -0.99
CA GLY A 108 -12.89 2.31 -0.07
C GLY A 108 -14.22 3.03 -0.32
N GLY A 109 -14.41 3.67 -1.48
CA GLY A 109 -15.62 4.40 -1.85
C GLY A 109 -15.76 5.79 -1.23
N SER A 110 -14.86 6.17 -0.31
CA SER A 110 -14.78 7.51 0.30
C SER A 110 -13.35 7.78 0.76
N GLN A 111 -13.00 9.07 0.84
CA GLN A 111 -11.68 9.51 1.28
C GLN A 111 -11.36 9.04 2.70
N GLY A 112 -10.17 8.49 2.91
CA GLY A 112 -9.68 8.03 4.20
C GLY A 112 -10.26 6.67 4.66
N ASN A 113 -11.14 6.04 3.88
CA ASN A 113 -11.81 4.82 4.32
C ASN A 113 -10.89 3.60 4.37
N ILE A 114 -9.91 3.49 3.46
CA ILE A 114 -8.87 2.45 3.55
C ILE A 114 -7.89 2.75 4.68
N THR A 115 -7.41 4.00 4.76
CA THR A 115 -6.45 4.46 5.78
C THR A 115 -6.96 4.19 7.19
N LYS A 116 -8.25 4.38 7.43
CA LYS A 116 -8.90 4.03 8.69
C LYS A 116 -8.64 2.58 9.09
N TYR A 117 -8.72 1.65 8.14
CA TYR A 117 -8.53 0.21 8.39
C TYR A 117 -7.07 -0.26 8.32
N GLN A 118 -6.11 0.62 8.05
CA GLN A 118 -4.70 0.33 8.29
C GLN A 118 -4.34 0.33 9.79
N ASN A 119 -5.18 0.94 10.63
CA ASN A 119 -5.05 0.89 12.07
C ASN A 119 -5.53 -0.46 12.62
N LYS A 120 -4.63 -1.18 13.31
CA LYS A 120 -4.90 -2.54 13.80
C LYS A 120 -5.95 -2.58 14.91
N GLU A 121 -6.10 -1.53 15.70
CA GLU A 121 -7.14 -1.41 16.72
C GLU A 121 -8.52 -1.33 16.05
N VAL A 122 -8.65 -0.47 15.02
CA VAL A 122 -9.89 -0.33 14.25
C VAL A 122 -10.28 -1.63 13.56
N ILE A 123 -9.33 -2.35 12.97
CA ILE A 123 -9.61 -3.68 12.37
C ILE A 123 -10.09 -4.66 13.43
N THR A 124 -9.42 -4.71 14.58
CA THR A 124 -9.74 -5.61 15.67
C THR A 124 -11.15 -5.35 16.21
N GLU A 125 -11.49 -4.09 16.48
CA GLU A 125 -12.84 -3.70 16.92
C GLU A 125 -13.92 -4.04 15.87
N THR A 126 -13.60 -3.78 14.60
CA THR A 126 -14.53 -4.06 13.50
C THR A 126 -14.79 -5.57 13.37
N ALA A 127 -13.73 -6.38 13.45
CA ALA A 127 -13.85 -7.84 13.41
C ALA A 127 -14.73 -8.37 14.55
N LEU A 128 -14.55 -7.87 15.78
CA LEU A 128 -15.40 -8.20 16.92
C LEU A 128 -16.87 -7.82 16.68
N LYS A 129 -17.14 -6.62 16.18
CA LYS A 129 -18.51 -6.16 15.86
C LYS A 129 -19.16 -7.03 14.77
N CYS A 130 -18.35 -7.62 13.87
CA CYS A 130 -18.82 -8.55 12.84
C CYS A 130 -18.93 -10.00 13.32
N GLY A 131 -18.65 -10.29 14.61
CA GLY A 131 -18.70 -11.64 15.16
C GLY A 131 -17.54 -12.54 14.75
N CYS A 132 -16.42 -11.97 14.26
CA CYS A 132 -15.24 -12.74 13.93
C CYS A 132 -14.45 -13.11 15.19
N ASP A 133 -13.92 -14.33 15.22
CA ASP A 133 -12.94 -14.72 16.23
C ASP A 133 -11.61 -14.00 15.99
N ILE A 134 -11.10 -13.37 17.03
CA ILE A 134 -9.81 -12.69 17.02
C ILE A 134 -8.90 -13.21 18.12
N PRO A 135 -7.57 -13.16 17.95
CA PRO A 135 -6.64 -13.38 19.03
C PRO A 135 -6.90 -12.40 20.18
N LYS A 136 -6.74 -12.85 21.43
CA LYS A 136 -6.77 -11.92 22.57
C LYS A 136 -5.73 -10.82 22.37
N THR A 137 -6.18 -9.59 22.36
CA THR A 137 -5.36 -8.44 22.06
C THR A 137 -5.53 -7.37 23.13
N GLU A 138 -4.45 -6.72 23.52
CA GLU A 138 -4.43 -5.60 24.45
C GLU A 138 -3.54 -4.50 23.89
N VAL A 139 -4.05 -3.27 23.86
CA VAL A 139 -3.27 -2.10 23.49
C VAL A 139 -2.58 -1.54 24.71
N VAL A 140 -1.26 -1.47 24.66
CA VAL A 140 -0.44 -0.94 25.77
C VAL A 140 0.47 0.16 25.27
N ASN A 141 0.74 1.15 26.12
CA ASN A 141 1.75 2.17 25.85
C ASN A 141 3.15 1.59 26.00
N LYS A 142 4.11 2.13 25.24
CA LYS A 142 5.52 1.73 25.34
C LYS A 142 6.02 1.79 26.79
N GLY A 143 6.64 0.71 27.25
CA GLY A 143 7.13 0.58 28.62
C GLY A 143 6.12 -0.02 29.62
N ASN A 144 4.88 -0.28 29.21
CA ASN A 144 3.90 -0.96 30.04
C ASN A 144 3.80 -2.44 29.68
N LEU A 145 3.44 -3.26 30.67
CA LEU A 145 3.16 -4.69 30.49
C LEU A 145 1.66 -4.92 30.27
N PRO A 146 1.28 -5.96 29.47
CA PRO A 146 -0.10 -6.34 29.32
C PRO A 146 -0.65 -6.86 30.67
N LYS A 147 -1.90 -6.52 30.98
CA LYS A 147 -2.58 -6.93 32.24
C LYS A 147 -3.48 -8.15 32.07
N ALA A 148 -4.05 -8.30 30.88
CA ALA A 148 -5.06 -9.34 30.59
C ALA A 148 -4.51 -10.51 29.78
N LEU A 149 -3.30 -10.41 29.23
CA LEU A 149 -2.68 -11.44 28.41
C LEU A 149 -1.74 -12.33 29.22
N LYS A 150 -1.70 -13.61 28.84
CA LYS A 150 -0.74 -14.57 29.37
C LYS A 150 0.38 -14.78 28.36
N TYR A 151 1.63 -14.85 28.84
CA TYR A 151 2.78 -15.15 28.00
C TYR A 151 2.75 -16.58 27.46
N PRO A 152 3.30 -16.85 26.26
CA PRO A 152 4.00 -15.88 25.40
C PRO A 152 3.03 -14.93 24.67
N VAL A 153 3.49 -13.69 24.40
CA VAL A 153 2.75 -12.68 23.64
C VAL A 153 3.57 -12.19 22.47
N ILE A 154 2.90 -11.65 21.44
CA ILE A 154 3.55 -10.98 20.29
C ILE A 154 3.22 -9.50 20.39
N THR A 155 4.25 -8.65 20.42
CA THR A 155 4.09 -7.20 20.28
C THR A 155 4.08 -6.80 18.81
N LYS A 156 3.25 -5.82 18.46
CA LYS A 156 3.18 -5.24 17.11
C LYS A 156 2.84 -3.75 17.21
N ALA A 157 3.43 -2.94 16.34
CA ALA A 157 3.00 -1.56 16.19
C ALA A 157 1.53 -1.48 15.74
N ILE A 158 0.76 -0.52 16.26
CA ILE A 158 -0.65 -0.32 15.90
C ILE A 158 -0.75 0.07 14.42
N ILE A 159 0.12 0.96 13.96
CA ILE A 159 0.23 1.39 12.57
C ILE A 159 1.54 0.86 12.00
N SER A 160 1.50 0.36 10.76
CA SER A 160 2.69 -0.13 10.05
C SER A 160 3.34 1.05 9.32
N GLU A 161 4.26 1.76 9.97
CA GLU A 161 5.04 2.85 9.37
C GLU A 161 6.54 2.52 9.41
N GLY A 162 7.27 2.89 8.37
CA GLY A 162 8.71 2.72 8.31
C GLY A 162 9.18 1.30 8.60
N ASN A 163 10.17 1.13 9.47
CA ASN A 163 10.73 -0.17 9.84
C ASN A 163 9.96 -0.87 10.99
N TRP A 164 8.63 -0.88 10.93
CA TRP A 164 7.75 -1.44 11.96
C TRP A 164 8.05 -2.90 12.34
N LYS A 165 8.70 -3.67 11.46
CA LYS A 165 9.10 -5.05 11.75
C LYS A 165 10.17 -5.15 12.83
N ALA A 166 10.96 -4.11 13.03
CA ALA A 166 11.96 -4.06 14.11
C ALA A 166 11.29 -4.00 15.49
N ASP A 167 10.05 -3.51 15.57
CA ASP A 167 9.28 -3.42 16.82
C ASP A 167 8.40 -4.65 17.07
N MET A 168 8.51 -5.68 16.24
CA MET A 168 7.74 -6.92 16.42
C MET A 168 8.58 -7.95 17.19
N HIS A 169 8.15 -8.29 18.40
CA HIS A 169 8.85 -9.22 19.26
C HIS A 169 7.92 -10.32 19.78
N ILE A 170 8.52 -11.51 20.01
CA ILE A 170 7.87 -12.59 20.75
C ILE A 170 8.41 -12.54 22.18
N CYS A 171 7.56 -12.09 23.11
CA CYS A 171 7.88 -11.99 24.52
C CYS A 171 7.43 -13.28 25.23
N LYS A 172 8.38 -14.03 25.79
CA LYS A 172 8.11 -15.31 26.47
C LYS A 172 7.72 -15.13 27.94
N ASN A 173 8.10 -14.03 28.53
CA ASN A 173 7.85 -13.63 29.93
C ASN A 173 7.90 -12.10 30.05
N GLU A 174 7.85 -11.58 31.28
CA GLU A 174 7.86 -10.13 31.59
C GLU A 174 9.24 -9.46 31.53
N GLN A 175 10.31 -10.21 31.21
CA GLN A 175 11.70 -9.69 31.18
C GLN A 175 12.10 -9.25 29.79
#